data_8bae581c7568029fd138d0f58940bb17
#
_entry.id   8bae581c7568029fd138d0f58940bb17
#
_cell.length_a   1.000
_cell.length_b   1.000
_cell.length_c   1.000
_cell.angle_alpha   90.00
_cell.angle_beta   90.00
_cell.angle_gamma   90.00
#
_symmetry.space_group_name_H-M   'P 1'
#
loop_
_entity.id
_entity.type
_entity.pdbx_description
1 polymer ?
#
loop_
_entity_poly.entity_id
_entity_poly.type
_entity_poly.pdbx_seq_one_letter_code
_entity_poly.pdbx_strand_id
1 'polypeptide(L)'
;MGDKLRQLAGLLRRAAEKALIPALLTCLVAVPTVGSSMEIDWGSFQVLLIVCLALYLQWIISLLLVYWQQRGFHIERTDAEIIGNAFGGMGKKSRMFCRALADVCDNNLEEGLDGFLAVLEMQGLTDKERQLCHFYIGRCYQMTGCSANAVQSYQRARELGMDNPYLLLFQARSMTDSGAYEAARTVYDRLLELELPEFSCIRTDVGMLYLRQHDGAKALQWLEDSIAKGENVAFAYGGCALACLLLRQPEQSQLYYEQAVTNRMADLEGFREYYAELQDAVEHPLAG
;
A
#
# COMPACT_ATOMS: atom_id res chain seq x y z
N MET A 1 -14.24 -19.70 1.43
CA MET A 1 -14.03 -20.39 2.73
C MET A 1 -12.58 -20.87 2.88
N GLY A 2 -11.88 -21.29 1.82
CA GLY A 2 -10.48 -21.73 1.87
C GLY A 2 -9.45 -20.67 2.25
N ASP A 3 -9.60 -19.42 1.81
CA ASP A 3 -8.61 -18.35 2.07
C ASP A 3 -8.65 -17.83 3.52
N LYS A 4 -9.85 -17.76 4.12
CA LYS A 4 -9.98 -17.43 5.55
C LYS A 4 -9.34 -18.50 6.44
N LEU A 5 -9.44 -19.76 6.07
CA LEU A 5 -8.79 -20.87 6.78
C LEU A 5 -7.26 -20.83 6.62
N ARG A 6 -6.74 -20.49 5.44
CA ARG A 6 -5.28 -20.31 5.22
C ARG A 6 -4.73 -19.10 5.97
N GLN A 7 -5.46 -17.98 6.00
CA GLN A 7 -5.10 -16.82 6.80
C GLN A 7 -5.08 -17.14 8.29
N LEU A 8 -6.10 -17.88 8.79
CA LEU A 8 -6.16 -18.30 10.20
C LEU A 8 -5.02 -19.24 10.56
N ALA A 9 -4.70 -20.21 9.68
CA ALA A 9 -3.57 -21.12 9.88
C ALA A 9 -2.22 -20.39 9.88
N GLY A 10 -2.04 -19.38 9.01
CA GLY A 10 -0.85 -18.52 9.00
C GLY A 10 -0.71 -17.65 10.26
N LEU A 11 -1.85 -17.20 10.80
CA LEU A 11 -1.93 -16.48 12.07
C LEU A 11 -1.50 -17.35 13.26
N LEU A 12 -2.10 -18.54 13.35
CA LEU A 12 -1.81 -19.50 14.41
C LEU A 12 -0.34 -19.92 14.40
N ARG A 13 0.24 -20.15 13.21
CA ARG A 13 1.66 -20.49 13.06
C ARG A 13 2.56 -19.35 13.55
N ARG A 14 2.32 -18.09 13.14
CA ARG A 14 3.12 -16.93 13.58
C ARG A 14 2.96 -16.66 15.08
N ALA A 15 1.76 -16.86 15.63
CA ALA A 15 1.53 -16.75 17.07
C ALA A 15 2.31 -17.83 17.85
N ALA A 16 2.32 -19.06 17.36
CA ALA A 16 3.10 -20.14 17.96
C ALA A 16 4.61 -19.87 17.91
N GLU A 17 5.14 -19.42 16.76
CA GLU A 17 6.56 -19.07 16.61
C GLU A 17 6.97 -17.91 17.54
N LYS A 18 6.13 -16.88 17.70
CA LYS A 18 6.39 -15.74 18.61
C LYS A 18 6.20 -16.09 20.10
N ALA A 19 5.35 -17.06 20.43
CA ALA A 19 5.10 -17.49 21.80
C ALA A 19 6.19 -18.41 22.34
N LEU A 20 6.91 -19.12 21.48
CA LEU A 20 7.83 -20.20 21.88
C LEU A 20 8.99 -19.69 22.76
N ILE A 21 9.66 -18.62 22.35
CA ILE A 21 10.80 -18.05 23.10
C ILE A 21 10.35 -17.42 24.42
N PRO A 22 9.33 -16.52 24.46
CA PRO A 22 8.83 -15.97 25.71
C PRO A 22 8.28 -17.04 26.67
N ALA A 23 7.60 -18.07 26.14
CA ALA A 23 7.08 -19.17 26.95
C ALA A 23 8.21 -19.98 27.61
N LEU A 24 9.28 -20.29 26.85
CA LEU A 24 10.47 -20.96 27.40
C LEU A 24 11.15 -20.12 28.50
N LEU A 25 11.32 -18.80 28.27
CA LEU A 25 11.88 -17.89 29.26
C LEU A 25 10.99 -17.79 30.51
N THR A 26 9.68 -17.73 30.35
CA THR A 26 8.73 -17.70 31.48
C THR A 26 8.79 -19.00 32.29
N CYS A 27 8.89 -20.15 31.64
CA CYS A 27 9.05 -21.43 32.31
C CYS A 27 10.39 -21.51 33.08
N LEU A 28 11.47 -21.01 32.50
CA LEU A 28 12.82 -21.06 33.08
C LEU A 28 12.92 -20.20 34.35
N VAL A 29 12.16 -19.10 34.44
CA VAL A 29 12.19 -18.17 35.58
C VAL A 29 11.04 -18.41 36.53
N ALA A 30 9.80 -18.54 36.06
CA ALA A 30 8.62 -18.62 36.91
C ALA A 30 8.49 -19.97 37.65
N VAL A 31 8.86 -21.08 36.99
CA VAL A 31 8.73 -22.41 37.57
C VAL A 31 9.65 -22.58 38.79
N PRO A 32 10.97 -22.23 38.74
CA PRO A 32 11.82 -22.30 39.94
C PRO A 32 11.39 -21.35 41.05
N THR A 33 10.94 -20.11 40.73
CA THR A 33 10.55 -19.13 41.76
C THR A 33 9.26 -19.52 42.48
N VAL A 34 8.26 -20.00 41.75
CA VAL A 34 7.00 -20.49 42.35
C VAL A 34 7.24 -21.78 43.14
N GLY A 35 8.04 -22.69 42.58
CA GLY A 35 8.37 -23.95 43.29
C GLY A 35 9.12 -23.74 44.58
N SER A 36 10.06 -22.77 44.64
CA SER A 36 10.81 -22.47 45.86
C SER A 36 10.00 -21.71 46.93
N SER A 37 8.99 -20.93 46.53
CA SER A 37 8.17 -20.13 47.45
C SER A 37 6.96 -20.86 48.04
N MET A 38 6.50 -21.95 47.41
CA MET A 38 5.29 -22.68 47.80
C MET A 38 5.54 -24.08 48.37
N GLU A 39 6.79 -24.51 48.57
CA GLU A 39 7.13 -25.88 49.00
C GLU A 39 6.42 -26.98 48.16
N ILE A 40 6.24 -26.73 46.85
CA ILE A 40 5.52 -27.62 45.97
C ILE A 40 6.43 -28.82 45.61
N ASP A 41 5.91 -30.02 45.77
CA ASP A 41 6.55 -31.22 45.22
C ASP A 41 6.55 -31.17 43.69
N TRP A 42 7.74 -31.13 43.09
CA TRP A 42 7.94 -31.00 41.65
C TRP A 42 7.35 -32.16 40.82
N GLY A 43 7.03 -33.27 41.47
CA GLY A 43 6.32 -34.40 40.85
C GLY A 43 4.80 -34.26 40.91
N SER A 44 4.27 -33.20 41.51
CA SER A 44 2.83 -33.08 41.71
C SER A 44 2.10 -32.60 40.43
N PHE A 45 0.91 -33.11 40.24
CA PHE A 45 0.01 -32.71 39.11
C PHE A 45 -0.29 -31.18 39.11
N GLN A 46 -0.23 -30.56 40.28
CA GLN A 46 -0.46 -29.11 40.45
C GLN A 46 0.61 -28.26 39.74
N VAL A 47 1.87 -28.64 39.80
CA VAL A 47 2.96 -27.93 39.08
C VAL A 47 2.76 -28.02 37.59
N LEU A 48 2.42 -29.20 37.07
CA LEU A 48 2.14 -29.41 35.67
C LEU A 48 0.96 -28.53 35.21
N LEU A 49 -0.10 -28.44 36.00
CA LEU A 49 -1.28 -27.64 35.72
C LEU A 49 -0.95 -26.13 35.66
N ILE A 50 -0.15 -25.62 36.58
CA ILE A 50 0.31 -24.21 36.61
C ILE A 50 1.15 -23.89 35.37
N VAL A 51 2.08 -24.77 35.00
CA VAL A 51 2.91 -24.60 33.79
C VAL A 51 2.05 -24.59 32.54
N CYS A 52 1.12 -25.52 32.39
CA CYS A 52 0.19 -25.56 31.26
C CYS A 52 -0.68 -24.30 31.15
N LEU A 53 -1.18 -23.80 32.30
CA LEU A 53 -1.98 -22.58 32.37
C LEU A 53 -1.16 -21.33 31.97
N ALA A 54 0.08 -21.25 32.43
CA ALA A 54 1.00 -20.15 32.04
C ALA A 54 1.32 -20.17 30.54
N LEU A 55 1.59 -21.34 29.97
CA LEU A 55 1.83 -21.51 28.55
C LEU A 55 0.59 -21.14 27.71
N TYR A 56 -0.58 -21.53 28.17
CA TYR A 56 -1.85 -21.21 27.50
C TYR A 56 -2.15 -19.71 27.53
N LEU A 57 -1.96 -19.04 28.66
CA LEU A 57 -2.08 -17.58 28.79
C LEU A 57 -1.08 -16.84 27.90
N GLN A 58 0.18 -17.29 27.90
CA GLN A 58 1.20 -16.73 27.01
C GLN A 58 0.83 -16.89 25.53
N TRP A 59 0.26 -18.03 25.16
CA TRP A 59 -0.21 -18.26 23.79
C TRP A 59 -1.38 -17.35 23.42
N ILE A 60 -2.37 -17.15 24.33
CA ILE A 60 -3.48 -16.21 24.13
C ILE A 60 -2.97 -14.78 23.97
N ILE A 61 -2.05 -14.34 24.83
CA ILE A 61 -1.45 -12.99 24.73
C ILE A 61 -0.73 -12.82 23.40
N SER A 62 0.04 -13.81 22.97
CA SER A 62 0.72 -13.78 21.66
C SER A 62 -0.26 -13.77 20.50
N LEU A 63 -1.36 -14.53 20.57
CA LEU A 63 -2.45 -14.49 19.60
C LEU A 63 -3.10 -13.10 19.52
N LEU A 64 -3.40 -12.51 20.68
CA LEU A 64 -3.98 -11.16 20.77
C LEU A 64 -3.01 -10.12 20.22
N LEU A 65 -1.71 -10.21 20.53
CA LEU A 65 -0.69 -9.31 19.98
C LEU A 65 -0.54 -9.45 18.47
N VAL A 66 -0.54 -10.68 17.94
CA VAL A 66 -0.51 -10.92 16.48
C VAL A 66 -1.79 -10.43 15.82
N TYR A 67 -2.95 -10.68 16.44
CA TYR A 67 -4.24 -10.17 15.97
C TYR A 67 -4.31 -8.64 15.99
N TRP A 68 -3.82 -8.00 17.06
CA TRP A 68 -3.67 -6.55 17.17
C TRP A 68 -2.69 -5.99 16.13
N GLN A 69 -1.56 -6.66 15.91
CA GLN A 69 -0.60 -6.29 14.87
C GLN A 69 -1.15 -6.46 13.44
N GLN A 70 -2.14 -7.33 13.23
CA GLN A 70 -2.76 -7.51 11.90
C GLN A 70 -4.00 -6.64 11.68
N ARG A 71 -4.71 -6.25 12.75
CA ARG A 71 -5.78 -5.25 12.68
C ARG A 71 -5.29 -3.81 12.76
N GLY A 72 -4.08 -3.62 13.25
CA GLY A 72 -3.45 -2.33 13.33
C GLY A 72 -2.24 -2.32 12.43
N PHE A 73 -2.36 -1.59 11.34
CA PHE A 73 -1.23 -0.97 10.69
C PHE A 73 -0.33 -1.89 9.84
N HIS A 74 -0.72 -2.18 8.61
CA HIS A 74 0.24 -2.18 7.51
C HIS A 74 0.67 -0.72 7.20
N ILE A 75 0.97 0.04 8.24
CA ILE A 75 1.75 1.26 8.08
C ILE A 75 3.18 0.77 7.91
N GLU A 76 3.78 1.01 6.76
CA GLU A 76 5.20 0.82 6.56
C GLU A 76 5.94 1.57 7.68
N ARG A 77 7.08 1.06 8.11
CA ARG A 77 7.85 1.64 9.23
C ARG A 77 8.14 3.14 9.02
N THR A 78 8.31 3.55 7.77
CA THR A 78 8.44 4.94 7.32
C THR A 78 7.20 5.79 7.62
N ASP A 79 6.00 5.27 7.37
CA ASP A 79 4.76 5.99 7.63
C ASP A 79 4.51 6.16 9.14
N ALA A 80 4.81 5.13 9.94
CA ALA A 80 4.69 5.20 11.39
C ALA A 80 5.62 6.26 11.99
N GLU A 81 6.83 6.41 11.46
CA GLU A 81 7.79 7.43 11.88
C GLU A 81 7.32 8.84 11.49
N ILE A 82 6.84 9.02 10.27
CA ILE A 82 6.32 10.30 9.76
C ILE A 82 5.11 10.74 10.60
N ILE A 83 4.18 9.81 10.89
CA ILE A 83 2.99 10.08 11.72
C ILE A 83 3.40 10.43 13.15
N GLY A 84 4.31 9.65 13.75
CA GLY A 84 4.84 9.90 15.09
C GLY A 84 5.50 11.26 15.22
N ASN A 85 6.28 11.67 14.22
CA ASN A 85 6.95 12.96 14.16
C ASN A 85 5.98 14.14 13.95
N ALA A 86 4.84 13.92 13.28
CA ALA A 86 3.85 14.97 13.06
C ALA A 86 2.93 15.16 14.27
N PHE A 87 2.39 14.08 14.83
CA PHE A 87 1.38 14.14 15.89
C PHE A 87 1.95 14.14 17.32
N GLY A 88 3.25 13.96 17.49
CA GLY A 88 3.95 14.16 18.77
C GLY A 88 3.45 13.28 19.93
N GLY A 89 2.79 12.13 19.64
CA GLY A 89 2.35 11.18 20.66
C GLY A 89 0.93 10.64 20.47
N MET A 90 0.42 9.90 21.48
CA MET A 90 -0.86 9.16 21.46
C MET A 90 -2.08 10.04 21.84
N GLY A 91 -2.12 11.30 21.45
CA GLY A 91 -3.23 12.22 21.70
C GLY A 91 -4.53 11.85 20.97
N LYS A 92 -5.63 12.58 21.25
CA LYS A 92 -6.92 12.37 20.56
C LYS A 92 -6.80 12.49 19.05
N LYS A 93 -6.08 13.50 18.56
CA LYS A 93 -5.83 13.75 17.12
C LYS A 93 -5.12 12.58 16.46
N SER A 94 -4.02 12.12 17.06
CA SER A 94 -3.24 10.97 16.57
C SER A 94 -4.09 9.72 16.48
N ARG A 95 -4.87 9.41 17.53
CA ARG A 95 -5.76 8.23 17.52
C ARG A 95 -6.83 8.30 16.43
N MET A 96 -7.43 9.47 16.20
CA MET A 96 -8.41 9.66 15.13
C MET A 96 -7.78 9.51 13.76
N PHE A 97 -6.60 10.13 13.54
CA PHE A 97 -5.85 9.98 12.31
C PHE A 97 -5.47 8.52 12.04
N CYS A 98 -4.93 7.83 13.05
CA CYS A 98 -4.56 6.43 12.93
C CYS A 98 -5.76 5.52 12.64
N ARG A 99 -6.95 5.83 13.19
CA ARG A 99 -8.17 5.09 12.89
C ARG A 99 -8.59 5.28 11.43
N ALA A 100 -8.62 6.52 10.95
CA ALA A 100 -8.91 6.82 9.55
C ALA A 100 -7.94 6.11 8.59
N LEU A 101 -6.65 6.06 8.96
CA LEU A 101 -5.66 5.34 8.17
C LEU A 101 -5.91 3.82 8.17
N ALA A 102 -6.31 3.25 9.30
CA ALA A 102 -6.69 1.84 9.37
C ALA A 102 -7.90 1.54 8.48
N ASP A 103 -8.91 2.42 8.45
CA ASP A 103 -10.07 2.29 7.57
C ASP A 103 -9.63 2.28 6.09
N VAL A 104 -8.70 3.15 5.68
CA VAL A 104 -8.13 3.14 4.32
C VAL A 104 -7.36 1.83 4.03
N CYS A 105 -6.57 1.33 4.97
CA CYS A 105 -5.85 0.05 4.81
C CYS A 105 -6.81 -1.15 4.68
N ASP A 106 -7.98 -1.07 5.32
CA ASP A 106 -9.04 -2.07 5.23
C ASP A 106 -9.94 -1.86 3.99
N ASN A 107 -9.56 -0.94 3.09
CA ASN A 107 -10.29 -0.53 1.88
C ASN A 107 -11.66 0.15 2.15
N ASN A 108 -11.87 0.67 3.36
CA ASN A 108 -13.03 1.49 3.73
C ASN A 108 -12.70 2.97 3.43
N LEU A 109 -12.66 3.31 2.14
CA LEU A 109 -12.11 4.59 1.67
C LEU A 109 -12.97 5.79 2.07
N GLU A 110 -14.29 5.64 2.14
CA GLU A 110 -15.23 6.71 2.55
C GLU A 110 -15.08 7.02 4.03
N GLU A 111 -15.06 6.00 4.89
CA GLU A 111 -14.87 6.15 6.34
C GLU A 111 -13.48 6.74 6.66
N GLY A 112 -12.46 6.32 5.92
CA GLY A 112 -11.10 6.87 6.03
C GLY A 112 -11.07 8.35 5.67
N LEU A 113 -11.69 8.74 4.54
CA LEU A 113 -11.82 10.12 4.09
C LEU A 113 -12.53 10.99 5.14
N ASP A 114 -13.69 10.56 5.62
CA ASP A 114 -14.45 11.26 6.65
C ASP A 114 -13.65 11.40 7.95
N GLY A 115 -12.90 10.36 8.31
CA GLY A 115 -12.01 10.38 9.46
C GLY A 115 -10.91 11.44 9.35
N PHE A 116 -10.24 11.57 8.20
CA PHE A 116 -9.23 12.61 7.99
C PHE A 116 -9.83 14.01 7.94
N LEU A 117 -10.99 14.18 7.32
CA LEU A 117 -11.74 15.46 7.34
C LEU A 117 -12.11 15.87 8.76
N ALA A 118 -12.61 14.94 9.58
CA ALA A 118 -12.90 15.19 10.98
C ALA A 118 -11.66 15.57 11.80
N VAL A 119 -10.48 15.03 11.47
CA VAL A 119 -9.21 15.46 12.08
C VAL A 119 -8.91 16.90 11.68
N LEU A 120 -9.09 17.31 10.42
CA LEU A 120 -8.83 18.67 9.95
C LEU A 120 -9.70 19.73 10.64
N GLU A 121 -10.91 19.36 11.06
CA GLU A 121 -11.83 20.27 11.81
C GLU A 121 -11.40 20.49 13.27
N MET A 122 -10.46 19.70 13.79
CA MET A 122 -10.00 19.84 15.17
C MET A 122 -9.18 21.10 15.35
N GLN A 123 -9.36 21.77 16.49
CA GLN A 123 -8.60 22.96 16.83
C GLN A 123 -7.15 22.63 17.20
N GLY A 124 -6.26 23.60 16.93
CA GLY A 124 -4.85 23.53 17.33
C GLY A 124 -4.05 22.49 16.57
N LEU A 125 -4.38 22.19 15.31
CA LEU A 125 -3.55 21.41 14.43
C LEU A 125 -2.30 22.18 14.01
N THR A 126 -1.16 21.54 14.04
CA THR A 126 0.08 22.03 13.44
C THR A 126 0.03 21.90 11.92
N ASP A 127 0.89 22.63 11.22
CA ASP A 127 0.99 22.50 9.76
C ASP A 127 1.42 21.10 9.33
N LYS A 128 2.28 20.42 10.10
CA LYS A 128 2.65 19.01 9.85
C LYS A 128 1.47 18.05 9.95
N GLU A 129 0.61 18.24 10.96
CA GLU A 129 -0.62 17.43 11.10
C GLU A 129 -1.57 17.68 9.93
N ARG A 130 -1.74 18.95 9.49
CA ARG A 130 -2.55 19.31 8.33
C ARG A 130 -1.99 18.76 7.02
N GLN A 131 -0.66 18.83 6.83
CA GLN A 131 0.03 18.25 5.68
C GLN A 131 -0.34 16.77 5.51
N LEU A 132 -0.21 15.98 6.59
CA LEU A 132 -0.53 14.54 6.54
C LEU A 132 -2.01 14.30 6.27
N CYS A 133 -2.91 15.04 6.89
CA CYS A 133 -4.33 14.91 6.60
C CYS A 133 -4.63 15.16 5.12
N HIS A 134 -4.12 16.24 4.55
CA HIS A 134 -4.33 16.54 3.13
C HIS A 134 -3.69 15.51 2.21
N PHE A 135 -2.51 14.98 2.57
CA PHE A 135 -1.87 13.91 1.81
C PHE A 135 -2.76 12.65 1.75
N TYR A 136 -3.26 12.18 2.89
CA TYR A 136 -4.09 10.96 2.92
C TYR A 136 -5.51 11.18 2.38
N ILE A 137 -6.07 12.39 2.50
CA ILE A 137 -7.30 12.78 1.79
C ILE A 137 -7.09 12.68 0.28
N GLY A 138 -5.94 13.17 -0.22
CA GLY A 138 -5.56 13.00 -1.62
C GLY A 138 -5.46 11.54 -2.05
N ARG A 139 -4.91 10.68 -1.17
CA ARG A 139 -4.86 9.24 -1.40
C ARG A 139 -6.25 8.59 -1.49
N CYS A 140 -7.17 8.96 -0.58
CA CYS A 140 -8.56 8.49 -0.63
C CYS A 140 -9.24 8.89 -1.95
N TYR A 141 -9.14 10.16 -2.35
CA TYR A 141 -9.70 10.63 -3.61
C TYR A 141 -9.07 9.96 -4.82
N GLN A 142 -7.77 9.70 -4.81
CA GLN A 142 -7.10 8.98 -5.90
C GLN A 142 -7.62 7.55 -6.02
N MET A 143 -7.76 6.83 -4.89
CA MET A 143 -8.24 5.46 -4.87
C MET A 143 -9.72 5.32 -5.25
N THR A 144 -10.52 6.37 -5.03
CA THR A 144 -11.94 6.44 -5.45
C THR A 144 -12.12 7.02 -6.86
N GLY A 145 -11.04 7.30 -7.61
CA GLY A 145 -11.10 7.84 -8.97
C GLY A 145 -11.41 9.35 -9.05
N CYS A 146 -11.53 10.05 -7.91
CA CYS A 146 -11.77 11.48 -7.85
C CYS A 146 -10.49 12.30 -8.05
N SER A 147 -9.85 12.14 -9.22
CA SER A 147 -8.49 12.61 -9.51
C SER A 147 -8.31 14.13 -9.35
N ALA A 148 -9.31 14.94 -9.71
CA ALA A 148 -9.24 16.39 -9.54
C ALA A 148 -9.18 16.80 -8.06
N ASN A 149 -9.97 16.16 -7.19
CA ASN A 149 -9.95 16.38 -5.75
C ASN A 149 -8.64 15.90 -5.12
N ALA A 150 -8.08 14.80 -5.65
CA ALA A 150 -6.78 14.30 -5.23
C ALA A 150 -5.68 15.32 -5.51
N VAL A 151 -5.62 15.88 -6.74
CA VAL A 151 -4.65 16.93 -7.12
C VAL A 151 -4.75 18.12 -6.18
N GLN A 152 -5.96 18.61 -5.90
CA GLN A 152 -6.18 19.73 -5.00
C GLN A 152 -5.68 19.42 -3.58
N SER A 153 -5.95 18.24 -3.07
CA SER A 153 -5.55 17.81 -1.73
C SER A 153 -4.02 17.71 -1.61
N TYR A 154 -3.35 17.13 -2.60
CA TYR A 154 -1.89 17.08 -2.65
C TYR A 154 -1.26 18.47 -2.77
N GLN A 155 -1.90 19.37 -3.54
CA GLN A 155 -1.44 20.76 -3.63
C GLN A 155 -1.54 21.46 -2.28
N ARG A 156 -2.62 21.26 -1.52
CA ARG A 156 -2.76 21.80 -0.15
C ARG A 156 -1.67 21.28 0.80
N ALA A 157 -1.37 19.98 0.75
CA ALA A 157 -0.27 19.42 1.53
C ALA A 157 1.06 20.10 1.21
N ARG A 158 1.33 20.37 -0.07
CA ARG A 158 2.55 21.05 -0.55
C ARG A 158 2.60 22.52 -0.16
N GLU A 159 1.49 23.25 -0.25
CA GLU A 159 1.37 24.66 0.19
C GLU A 159 1.66 24.81 1.68
N LEU A 160 1.32 23.80 2.49
CA LEU A 160 1.66 23.72 3.91
C LEU A 160 3.12 23.32 4.16
N GLY A 161 3.93 23.10 3.11
CA GLY A 161 5.35 22.81 3.20
C GLY A 161 5.69 21.32 3.25
N MET A 162 4.80 20.42 2.82
CA MET A 162 5.14 19.01 2.67
C MET A 162 6.10 18.84 1.48
N ASP A 163 7.35 18.51 1.78
CA ASP A 163 8.37 18.19 0.78
C ASP A 163 8.68 16.69 0.84
N ASN A 164 7.86 15.91 0.14
CA ASN A 164 7.98 14.46 0.07
C ASN A 164 7.84 14.01 -1.39
N PRO A 165 8.83 13.28 -1.96
CA PRO A 165 8.77 12.80 -3.33
C PRO A 165 7.55 11.93 -3.63
N TYR A 166 7.06 11.15 -2.66
CA TYR A 166 5.81 10.37 -2.83
C TYR A 166 4.58 11.27 -3.08
N LEU A 167 4.52 12.44 -2.43
CA LEU A 167 3.45 13.41 -2.71
C LEU A 167 3.48 13.84 -4.17
N LEU A 168 4.67 14.14 -4.70
CA LEU A 168 4.84 14.53 -6.10
C LEU A 168 4.43 13.39 -7.05
N LEU A 169 4.81 12.15 -6.72
CA LEU A 169 4.44 10.97 -7.52
C LEU A 169 2.92 10.78 -7.58
N PHE A 170 2.25 10.80 -6.44
CA PHE A 170 0.79 10.64 -6.39
C PHE A 170 0.05 11.83 -7.01
N GLN A 171 0.58 13.04 -6.86
CA GLN A 171 0.07 14.23 -7.53
C GLN A 171 0.16 14.08 -9.05
N ALA A 172 1.32 13.65 -9.58
CA ALA A 172 1.52 13.44 -11.02
C ALA A 172 0.59 12.37 -11.58
N ARG A 173 0.40 11.25 -10.88
CA ARG A 173 -0.57 10.21 -11.27
C ARG A 173 -1.99 10.77 -11.33
N SER A 174 -2.42 11.51 -10.30
CA SER A 174 -3.74 12.13 -10.28
C SER A 174 -3.91 13.19 -11.36
N MET A 175 -2.86 13.96 -11.69
CA MET A 175 -2.85 14.87 -12.83
C MET A 175 -3.01 14.13 -14.16
N THR A 176 -2.33 12.97 -14.31
CA THR A 176 -2.49 12.11 -15.50
C THR A 176 -3.92 11.62 -15.62
N ASP A 177 -4.51 11.13 -14.54
CA ASP A 177 -5.89 10.61 -14.51
C ASP A 177 -6.94 11.71 -14.72
N SER A 178 -6.64 12.96 -14.36
CA SER A 178 -7.51 14.12 -14.60
C SER A 178 -7.32 14.79 -15.96
N GLY A 179 -6.40 14.29 -16.81
CA GLY A 179 -6.10 14.83 -18.13
C GLY A 179 -5.14 16.02 -18.14
N ALA A 180 -4.56 16.40 -17.00
CA ALA A 180 -3.59 17.49 -16.90
C ALA A 180 -2.16 17.01 -17.30
N TYR A 181 -2.01 16.47 -18.50
CA TYR A 181 -0.83 15.72 -18.95
C TYR A 181 0.47 16.53 -18.93
N GLU A 182 0.47 17.78 -19.38
CA GLU A 182 1.66 18.62 -19.41
C GLU A 182 2.16 18.94 -17.99
N ALA A 183 1.24 19.21 -17.06
CA ALA A 183 1.56 19.43 -15.67
C ALA A 183 2.11 18.15 -15.03
N ALA A 184 1.47 17.00 -15.28
CA ALA A 184 1.94 15.70 -14.82
C ALA A 184 3.35 15.41 -15.34
N ARG A 185 3.59 15.63 -16.63
CA ARG A 185 4.89 15.41 -17.26
C ARG A 185 5.99 16.22 -16.60
N THR A 186 5.75 17.50 -16.34
CA THR A 186 6.72 18.37 -15.64
C THR A 186 7.08 17.82 -14.24
N VAL A 187 6.11 17.25 -13.52
CA VAL A 187 6.36 16.65 -12.21
C VAL A 187 7.14 15.35 -12.34
N TYR A 188 6.83 14.52 -13.32
CA TYR A 188 7.59 13.29 -13.57
C TYR A 188 9.05 13.58 -13.97
N ASP A 189 9.29 14.61 -14.79
CA ASP A 189 10.66 15.00 -15.15
C ASP A 189 11.47 15.39 -13.92
N ARG A 190 10.89 16.16 -13.01
CA ARG A 190 11.54 16.50 -11.74
C ARG A 190 11.81 15.24 -10.88
N LEU A 191 10.89 14.27 -10.85
CA LEU A 191 11.10 13.03 -10.12
C LEU A 191 12.21 12.16 -10.72
N LEU A 192 12.32 12.13 -12.06
CA LEU A 192 13.40 11.43 -12.77
C LEU A 192 14.78 12.03 -12.45
N GLU A 193 14.87 13.37 -12.30
CA GLU A 193 16.11 14.07 -11.92
C GLU A 193 16.57 13.71 -10.50
N LEU A 194 15.70 13.28 -9.61
CA LEU A 194 16.04 12.88 -8.25
C LEU A 194 16.75 11.52 -8.17
N GLU A 195 16.65 10.70 -9.22
CA GLU A 195 17.29 9.35 -9.33
C GLU A 195 17.09 8.46 -8.09
N LEU A 196 15.92 8.53 -7.46
CA LEU A 196 15.61 7.78 -6.24
C LEU A 196 15.28 6.31 -6.59
N PRO A 197 16.02 5.31 -6.05
CA PRO A 197 15.83 3.90 -6.37
C PRO A 197 14.43 3.37 -6.05
N GLU A 198 13.77 3.92 -5.02
CA GLU A 198 12.41 3.58 -4.63
C GLU A 198 11.35 3.98 -5.65
N PHE A 199 11.70 4.84 -6.62
CA PHE A 199 10.79 5.30 -7.67
C PHE A 199 11.04 4.63 -9.02
N SER A 200 11.31 3.34 -8.99
CA SER A 200 11.49 2.52 -10.20
C SER A 200 10.23 2.37 -11.08
N CYS A 201 9.13 3.07 -10.75
CA CYS A 201 7.90 3.06 -11.55
C CYS A 201 7.71 4.28 -12.45
N ILE A 202 8.53 5.35 -12.31
CA ILE A 202 8.27 6.64 -12.96
C ILE A 202 8.27 6.51 -14.49
N ARG A 203 9.18 5.75 -15.07
CA ARG A 203 9.22 5.53 -16.53
C ARG A 203 7.97 4.85 -17.03
N THR A 204 7.50 3.85 -16.29
CA THR A 204 6.21 3.18 -16.57
C THR A 204 5.06 4.17 -16.47
N ASP A 205 5.01 5.00 -15.42
CA ASP A 205 3.97 6.02 -15.23
C ASP A 205 3.96 7.05 -16.37
N VAL A 206 5.13 7.47 -16.86
CA VAL A 206 5.25 8.35 -18.05
C VAL A 206 4.75 7.64 -19.31
N GLY A 207 5.07 6.37 -19.49
CA GLY A 207 4.53 5.57 -20.58
C GLY A 207 3.00 5.49 -20.54
N MET A 208 2.44 5.26 -19.36
CA MET A 208 0.98 5.25 -19.15
C MET A 208 0.34 6.63 -19.41
N LEU A 209 1.02 7.73 -19.07
CA LEU A 209 0.58 9.08 -19.41
C LEU A 209 0.41 9.23 -20.95
N TYR A 210 1.39 8.77 -21.74
CA TYR A 210 1.30 8.82 -23.18
C TYR A 210 0.24 7.88 -23.75
N LEU A 211 -0.01 6.72 -23.12
CA LEU A 211 -1.15 5.87 -23.49
C LEU A 211 -2.49 6.60 -23.32
N ARG A 212 -2.65 7.34 -22.21
CA ARG A 212 -3.84 8.18 -21.98
C ARG A 212 -4.00 9.30 -23.00
N GLN A 213 -2.92 9.77 -23.58
CA GLN A 213 -2.92 10.72 -24.71
C GLN A 213 -3.12 10.06 -26.07
N HIS A 214 -3.28 8.74 -26.14
CA HIS A 214 -3.29 7.94 -27.37
C HIS A 214 -2.01 8.08 -28.20
N ASP A 215 -0.89 8.51 -27.61
CA ASP A 215 0.42 8.56 -28.27
C ASP A 215 1.16 7.23 -28.05
N GLY A 216 0.75 6.21 -28.81
CA GLY A 216 1.33 4.87 -28.71
C GLY A 216 2.83 4.83 -28.96
N ALA A 217 3.36 5.71 -29.82
CA ALA A 217 4.79 5.72 -30.15
C ALA A 217 5.65 6.18 -28.96
N LYS A 218 5.27 7.30 -28.33
CA LYS A 218 5.98 7.77 -27.13
C LYS A 218 5.76 6.83 -25.94
N ALA A 219 4.54 6.30 -25.80
CA ALA A 219 4.25 5.31 -24.77
C ALA A 219 5.20 4.11 -24.86
N LEU A 220 5.31 3.52 -26.06
CA LEU A 220 6.17 2.36 -26.30
C LEU A 220 7.64 2.66 -25.96
N GLN A 221 8.17 3.81 -26.38
CA GLN A 221 9.54 4.21 -26.08
C GLN A 221 9.82 4.27 -24.58
N TRP A 222 8.94 4.88 -23.78
CA TRP A 222 9.11 5.00 -22.33
C TRP A 222 8.98 3.67 -21.60
N LEU A 223 8.05 2.82 -22.05
CA LEU A 223 7.80 1.51 -21.47
C LEU A 223 8.94 0.53 -21.79
N GLU A 224 9.49 0.57 -22.99
CA GLU A 224 10.69 -0.21 -23.36
C GLU A 224 11.92 0.23 -22.56
N ASP A 225 12.11 1.54 -22.30
CA ASP A 225 13.18 2.03 -21.43
C ASP A 225 12.98 1.52 -19.98
N SER A 226 11.74 1.49 -19.49
CA SER A 226 11.40 0.91 -18.19
C SER A 226 11.77 -0.59 -18.11
N ILE A 227 11.44 -1.36 -19.14
CA ILE A 227 11.81 -2.79 -19.25
C ILE A 227 13.33 -2.97 -19.27
N ALA A 228 14.03 -2.18 -20.08
CA ALA A 228 15.48 -2.24 -20.23
C ALA A 228 16.22 -1.96 -18.91
N LYS A 229 15.61 -1.15 -18.04
CA LYS A 229 16.13 -0.86 -16.69
C LYS A 229 15.63 -1.83 -15.61
N GLY A 230 14.80 -2.79 -15.97
CA GLY A 230 14.20 -3.74 -15.03
C GLY A 230 13.18 -3.11 -14.07
N GLU A 231 12.61 -1.97 -14.42
CA GLU A 231 11.67 -1.20 -13.61
C GLU A 231 10.23 -1.64 -13.92
N ASN A 232 9.49 -2.05 -12.88
CA ASN A 232 8.06 -2.40 -12.97
C ASN A 232 7.68 -3.27 -14.19
N VAL A 233 8.51 -4.27 -14.48
CA VAL A 233 8.58 -5.00 -15.76
C VAL A 233 7.24 -5.55 -16.23
N ALA A 234 6.44 -6.12 -15.33
CA ALA A 234 5.14 -6.71 -15.70
C ALA A 234 4.15 -5.65 -16.23
N PHE A 235 4.05 -4.50 -15.54
CA PHE A 235 3.20 -3.39 -15.97
C PHE A 235 3.74 -2.71 -17.23
N ALA A 236 5.07 -2.60 -17.35
CA ALA A 236 5.68 -2.04 -18.55
C ALA A 236 5.38 -2.89 -19.79
N TYR A 237 5.46 -4.23 -19.69
CA TYR A 237 5.03 -5.11 -20.78
C TYR A 237 3.55 -4.97 -21.10
N GLY A 238 2.68 -4.88 -20.09
CA GLY A 238 1.25 -4.62 -20.30
C GLY A 238 1.01 -3.31 -21.05
N GLY A 239 1.69 -2.25 -20.63
CA GLY A 239 1.64 -0.96 -21.32
C GLY A 239 2.15 -1.02 -22.76
N CYS A 240 3.25 -1.75 -23.03
CA CYS A 240 3.76 -1.97 -24.39
C CYS A 240 2.72 -2.70 -25.27
N ALA A 241 2.01 -3.69 -24.71
CA ALA A 241 0.95 -4.36 -25.43
C ALA A 241 -0.17 -3.39 -25.86
N LEU A 242 -0.62 -2.51 -24.94
CA LEU A 242 -1.61 -1.48 -25.25
C LEU A 242 -1.10 -0.44 -26.26
N ALA A 243 0.17 -0.03 -26.14
CA ALA A 243 0.80 0.89 -27.09
C ALA A 243 0.85 0.32 -28.51
N CYS A 244 1.17 -0.97 -28.63
CA CYS A 244 1.19 -1.68 -29.91
C CYS A 244 -0.22 -1.81 -30.53
N LEU A 245 -1.29 -1.97 -29.73
CA LEU A 245 -2.67 -1.91 -30.23
C LEU A 245 -2.96 -0.53 -30.86
N LEU A 246 -2.64 0.55 -30.15
CA LEU A 246 -2.80 1.92 -30.67
C LEU A 246 -2.03 2.17 -31.97
N LEU A 247 -0.87 1.51 -32.11
CA LEU A 247 -0.03 1.57 -33.32
C LEU A 247 -0.49 0.59 -34.42
N ARG A 248 -1.57 -0.16 -34.20
CA ARG A 248 -2.07 -1.20 -35.12
C ARG A 248 -1.03 -2.29 -35.44
N GLN A 249 -0.29 -2.72 -34.41
CA GLN A 249 0.73 -3.76 -34.45
C GLN A 249 0.27 -5.00 -33.64
N PRO A 250 -0.74 -5.76 -34.08
CA PRO A 250 -1.37 -6.79 -33.27
C PRO A 250 -0.42 -7.94 -32.88
N GLU A 251 0.48 -8.33 -33.79
CA GLU A 251 1.46 -9.40 -33.52
C GLU A 251 2.42 -9.01 -32.39
N GLN A 252 2.95 -7.79 -32.44
CA GLN A 252 3.84 -7.27 -31.41
C GLN A 252 3.11 -7.07 -30.08
N SER A 253 1.86 -6.60 -30.15
CA SER A 253 0.98 -6.46 -28.99
C SER A 253 0.79 -7.78 -28.26
N GLN A 254 0.51 -8.86 -29.01
CA GLN A 254 0.33 -10.19 -28.44
C GLN A 254 1.61 -10.69 -27.73
N LEU A 255 2.78 -10.45 -28.32
CA LEU A 255 4.06 -10.83 -27.69
C LEU A 255 4.26 -10.12 -26.35
N TYR A 256 4.02 -8.81 -26.28
CA TYR A 256 4.12 -8.05 -25.03
C TYR A 256 3.06 -8.47 -24.01
N TYR A 257 1.83 -8.79 -24.45
CA TYR A 257 0.79 -9.31 -23.58
C TYR A 257 1.23 -10.61 -22.89
N GLU A 258 1.79 -11.55 -23.64
CA GLU A 258 2.30 -12.82 -23.10
C GLU A 258 3.44 -12.59 -22.10
N GLN A 259 4.31 -11.60 -22.35
CA GLN A 259 5.36 -11.21 -21.42
C GLN A 259 4.78 -10.61 -20.13
N ALA A 260 3.73 -9.79 -20.19
CA ALA A 260 3.05 -9.26 -19.01
C ALA A 260 2.47 -10.38 -18.13
N VAL A 261 1.82 -11.37 -18.76
CA VAL A 261 1.28 -12.56 -18.08
C VAL A 261 2.41 -13.39 -17.44
N THR A 262 3.48 -13.64 -18.18
CA THR A 262 4.64 -14.43 -17.71
C THR A 262 5.32 -13.76 -16.51
N ASN A 263 5.41 -12.43 -16.50
CA ASN A 263 5.99 -11.65 -15.41
C ASN A 263 5.00 -11.38 -14.25
N ARG A 264 3.86 -12.09 -14.21
CA ARG A 264 2.88 -12.06 -13.11
C ARG A 264 2.31 -10.67 -12.85
N MET A 265 1.73 -10.06 -13.86
CA MET A 265 1.00 -8.80 -13.72
C MET A 265 -0.04 -8.90 -12.60
N ALA A 266 -0.09 -7.90 -11.72
CA ALA A 266 -0.83 -7.99 -10.46
C ALA A 266 -2.35 -8.06 -10.66
N ASP A 267 -2.93 -7.26 -11.53
CA ASP A 267 -4.36 -7.28 -11.90
C ASP A 267 -4.52 -7.81 -13.32
N LEU A 268 -4.31 -9.13 -13.46
CA LEU A 268 -4.37 -9.76 -14.77
C LEU A 268 -5.80 -9.79 -15.35
N GLU A 269 -6.83 -9.88 -14.51
CA GLU A 269 -8.23 -9.93 -14.96
C GLU A 269 -8.67 -8.59 -15.50
N GLY A 270 -8.49 -7.51 -14.75
CA GLY A 270 -8.79 -6.15 -15.23
C GLY A 270 -7.94 -5.76 -16.44
N PHE A 271 -6.68 -6.19 -16.50
CA PHE A 271 -5.86 -5.96 -17.69
C PHE A 271 -6.39 -6.67 -18.93
N ARG A 272 -6.86 -7.93 -18.80
CA ARG A 272 -7.45 -8.68 -19.92
C ARG A 272 -8.69 -8.01 -20.48
N GLU A 273 -9.57 -7.57 -19.60
CA GLU A 273 -10.79 -6.85 -19.97
C GLU A 273 -10.44 -5.58 -20.74
N TYR A 274 -9.56 -4.74 -20.17
CA TYR A 274 -9.15 -3.49 -20.81
C TYR A 274 -8.42 -3.71 -22.15
N TYR A 275 -7.56 -4.74 -22.24
CA TYR A 275 -6.87 -5.10 -23.48
C TYR A 275 -7.86 -5.50 -24.57
N ALA A 276 -8.85 -6.34 -24.24
CA ALA A 276 -9.88 -6.77 -25.20
C ALA A 276 -10.76 -5.60 -25.67
N GLU A 277 -11.17 -4.71 -24.74
CA GLU A 277 -11.94 -3.51 -25.09
C GLU A 277 -11.16 -2.57 -26.02
N LEU A 278 -9.86 -2.34 -25.74
CA LEU A 278 -9.03 -1.49 -26.59
C LEU A 278 -8.81 -2.14 -27.96
N GLN A 279 -8.59 -3.46 -28.00
CA GLN A 279 -8.44 -4.20 -29.26
C GLN A 279 -9.69 -4.06 -30.12
N ASP A 280 -10.89 -4.28 -29.58
CA ASP A 280 -12.15 -4.12 -30.28
C ASP A 280 -12.35 -2.67 -30.78
N ALA A 281 -12.04 -1.68 -29.95
CA ALA A 281 -12.13 -0.26 -30.34
C ALA A 281 -11.18 0.13 -31.48
N VAL A 282 -9.99 -0.50 -31.54
CA VAL A 282 -9.02 -0.25 -32.62
C VAL A 282 -9.40 -0.97 -33.91
N GLU A 283 -9.96 -2.19 -33.81
CA GLU A 283 -10.39 -2.99 -34.95
C GLU A 283 -11.71 -2.47 -35.57
N HIS A 284 -12.61 -1.98 -34.69
CA HIS A 284 -13.95 -1.50 -35.03
C HIS A 284 -14.16 -0.03 -34.64
N PRO A 285 -13.40 0.93 -35.19
CA PRO A 285 -13.58 2.33 -34.84
C PRO A 285 -15.01 2.74 -35.17
N LEU A 286 -15.75 3.25 -34.14
CA LEU A 286 -17.08 3.80 -34.33
C LEU A 286 -17.00 4.85 -35.42
N ALA A 287 -17.78 4.65 -36.51
CA ALA A 287 -17.89 5.61 -37.59
C ALA A 287 -18.43 6.93 -36.98
N GLY A 288 -17.55 7.93 -36.87
CA GLY A 288 -17.84 9.26 -36.34
C GLY A 288 -18.73 10.09 -37.27
#